data_f511679b1bcbd2639c69d3b185557a8d
#
_entry.id   f511679b1bcbd2639c69d3b185557a8d
#
_cell.length_a   1.000
_cell.length_b   1.000
_cell.length_c   1.000
_cell.angle_alpha   90.00
_cell.angle_beta   90.00
_cell.angle_gamma   90.00
#
_symmetry.space_group_name_H-M   'P 1'
#
loop_
_entity.id
_entity.type
_entity.pdbx_description
1 polymer ?
#
loop_
_entity_poly.entity_id
_entity_poly.type
_entity_poly.pdbx_seq_one_letter_code
_entity_poly.pdbx_strand_id
1 'polypeptide(L)'
;MSEMFSRRVFLRGLGVVAAAAALTACSSTNEAVNQALIEGAVGGIVAADCKIGRMTYWAANATVPVYEISFRTVMTNVSSKPVTLSGDIFATTLDGTPMPPFHFGARDVGDADIWRTYDSLTIRPGEERSIDLAYEINKPTYDSWYNSSHTVAVSFTCGDQRVTYTKNSRSDEITVSDIETL
;
A
#
# COMPACT_ATOMS: atom_id res chain seq x y z
N MET A 1 12.05 -7.06 31.29
CA MET A 1 10.58 -7.06 31.34
C MET A 1 10.10 -7.19 29.91
N SER A 2 9.61 -8.37 29.54
CA SER A 2 9.13 -8.69 28.19
C SER A 2 7.66 -8.30 28.13
N GLU A 3 7.31 -7.25 27.38
CA GLU A 3 5.91 -6.96 27.09
C GLU A 3 5.38 -7.98 26.11
N MET A 4 4.52 -8.86 26.61
CA MET A 4 3.74 -9.76 25.78
C MET A 4 2.70 -8.93 25.02
N PHE A 5 2.92 -8.72 23.72
CA PHE A 5 1.90 -8.21 22.82
C PHE A 5 0.69 -9.13 22.82
N SER A 6 -0.45 -8.60 23.29
CA SER A 6 -1.70 -9.35 23.37
C SER A 6 -2.21 -9.71 21.98
N ARG A 7 -2.44 -11.00 21.72
CA ARG A 7 -3.00 -11.54 20.46
C ARG A 7 -4.31 -10.87 19.99
N ARG A 8 -5.03 -10.19 20.88
CA ARG A 8 -6.31 -9.50 20.56
C ARG A 8 -6.11 -8.13 19.90
N VAL A 9 -4.94 -7.50 20.07
CA VAL A 9 -4.61 -6.23 19.40
C VAL A 9 -4.19 -6.49 17.96
N PHE A 10 -3.59 -7.65 17.70
CA PHE A 10 -3.13 -8.07 16.39
C PHE A 10 -4.28 -8.26 15.37
N LEU A 11 -5.48 -8.64 15.84
CA LEU A 11 -6.64 -8.91 14.97
C LEU A 11 -7.58 -7.71 14.75
N ARG A 12 -7.38 -6.58 15.45
CA ARG A 12 -8.25 -5.40 15.33
C ARG A 12 -7.60 -4.18 14.69
N GLY A 13 -6.30 -4.22 14.47
CA GLY A 13 -5.54 -3.16 13.81
C GLY A 13 -4.94 -3.63 12.49
N LEU A 14 -5.67 -4.42 11.72
CA LEU A 14 -5.22 -4.98 10.45
C LEU A 14 -5.00 -3.91 9.36
N GLY A 15 -3.90 -3.20 9.55
CA GLY A 15 -2.89 -3.29 8.51
C GLY A 15 -2.20 -4.66 8.61
N VAL A 16 -2.49 -5.58 7.72
CA VAL A 16 -1.88 -6.89 7.61
C VAL A 16 -0.39 -6.75 7.46
N VAL A 17 0.37 -6.92 8.53
CA VAL A 17 1.82 -6.83 8.43
C VAL A 17 2.60 -7.57 9.46
N ALA A 18 3.78 -7.89 9.06
CA ALA A 18 4.86 -8.55 9.79
C ALA A 18 4.69 -10.06 10.02
N ALA A 19 3.98 -10.75 9.13
CA ALA A 19 3.94 -12.22 9.20
C ALA A 19 4.96 -12.91 8.29
N ALA A 20 5.52 -12.21 7.31
CA ALA A 20 6.51 -12.83 6.41
C ALA A 20 7.83 -13.21 7.11
N ALA A 21 8.22 -12.51 8.17
CA ALA A 21 9.43 -12.81 8.93
C ALA A 21 9.24 -13.90 10.02
N ALA A 22 7.98 -14.28 10.35
CA ALA A 22 7.67 -15.25 11.40
C ALA A 22 7.42 -16.67 10.89
N LEU A 23 7.54 -16.93 9.61
CA LEU A 23 7.20 -18.19 8.95
C LEU A 23 8.19 -19.35 9.24
N THR A 24 9.19 -19.17 10.08
CA THR A 24 10.21 -20.20 10.33
C THR A 24 10.13 -20.92 11.68
N ALA A 25 9.15 -20.64 12.52
CA ALA A 25 9.07 -21.28 13.84
C ALA A 25 7.65 -21.67 14.25
N CYS A 26 7.35 -22.96 14.24
CA CYS A 26 6.21 -23.71 14.81
C CYS A 26 5.02 -24.00 13.88
N SER A 27 4.81 -25.29 13.56
CA SER A 27 3.92 -25.76 12.50
C SER A 27 2.40 -25.51 12.69
N SER A 28 1.85 -25.50 13.90
CA SER A 28 0.40 -25.31 14.09
C SER A 28 -0.07 -23.87 14.17
N THR A 29 0.82 -22.95 14.51
CA THR A 29 0.57 -21.51 14.49
C THR A 29 0.72 -20.96 13.06
N ASN A 30 1.51 -21.61 12.23
CA ASN A 30 1.81 -21.23 10.86
C ASN A 30 0.60 -21.45 9.92
N GLU A 31 -0.20 -22.50 10.11
CA GLU A 31 -1.36 -22.74 9.25
C GLU A 31 -2.44 -21.65 9.41
N ALA A 32 -2.74 -21.25 10.65
CA ALA A 32 -3.74 -20.20 10.88
C ALA A 32 -3.25 -18.82 10.39
N VAL A 33 -1.97 -18.52 10.54
CA VAL A 33 -1.37 -17.28 10.02
C VAL A 33 -1.31 -17.29 8.50
N ASN A 34 -0.92 -18.40 7.89
CA ASN A 34 -0.92 -18.57 6.45
C ASN A 34 -2.33 -18.46 5.87
N GLN A 35 -3.34 -19.05 6.52
CA GLN A 35 -4.73 -18.96 6.10
C GLN A 35 -5.22 -17.50 6.16
N ALA A 36 -4.95 -16.77 7.25
CA ALA A 36 -5.32 -15.37 7.39
C ALA A 36 -4.63 -14.46 6.35
N LEU A 37 -3.38 -14.77 5.98
CA LEU A 37 -2.67 -14.07 4.91
C LEU A 37 -3.29 -14.35 3.54
N ILE A 38 -3.65 -15.60 3.26
CA ILE A 38 -4.30 -15.98 2.01
C ILE A 38 -5.69 -15.34 1.91
N GLU A 39 -6.45 -15.31 3.00
CA GLU A 39 -7.76 -14.67 3.06
C GLU A 39 -7.69 -13.14 2.87
N GLY A 40 -6.61 -12.50 3.29
CA GLY A 40 -6.35 -11.06 3.08
C GLY A 40 -5.68 -10.72 1.75
N ALA A 41 -5.39 -11.71 0.91
CA ALA A 41 -4.69 -11.48 -0.34
C ALA A 41 -5.64 -11.16 -1.49
N VAL A 42 -5.29 -10.16 -2.29
CA VAL A 42 -5.98 -9.80 -3.53
C VAL A 42 -5.14 -10.32 -4.71
N GLY A 43 -5.66 -11.30 -5.44
CA GLY A 43 -4.93 -11.95 -6.53
C GLY A 43 -3.58 -12.56 -6.10
N GLY A 44 -3.47 -12.98 -4.84
CA GLY A 44 -2.24 -13.54 -4.27
C GLY A 44 -1.26 -12.48 -3.75
N ILE A 45 -1.62 -11.21 -3.75
CA ILE A 45 -0.81 -10.11 -3.18
C ILE A 45 -1.42 -9.64 -1.87
N VAL A 46 -0.57 -9.55 -0.84
CA VAL A 46 -0.88 -8.92 0.45
C VAL A 46 -0.21 -7.56 0.50
N ALA A 47 -0.97 -6.51 0.77
CA ALA A 47 -0.45 -5.17 0.99
C ALA A 47 -0.35 -4.87 2.50
N ALA A 48 0.77 -4.32 2.89
CA ALA A 48 1.14 -4.09 4.27
C ALA A 48 1.73 -2.69 4.47
N ASP A 49 1.76 -2.19 5.71
CA ASP A 49 2.35 -0.87 6.03
C ASP A 49 1.85 0.26 5.14
N CYS A 50 0.55 0.22 4.79
CA CYS A 50 -0.06 1.20 3.92
C CYS A 50 0.04 2.61 4.53
N LYS A 51 0.50 3.56 3.73
CA LYS A 51 0.60 4.97 4.09
C LYS A 51 0.05 5.82 2.95
N ILE A 52 -0.83 6.74 3.28
CA ILE A 52 -1.35 7.76 2.36
C ILE A 52 -1.02 9.12 2.95
N GLY A 53 -0.37 9.99 2.18
CA GLY A 53 -0.01 11.31 2.66
C GLY A 53 0.42 12.25 1.55
N ARG A 54 0.48 13.54 1.89
CA ARG A 54 1.02 14.54 0.98
C ARG A 54 2.54 14.52 0.97
N MET A 55 3.12 14.79 -0.18
CA MET A 55 4.55 14.91 -0.38
C MET A 55 4.90 16.09 -1.28
N THR A 56 6.17 16.48 -1.25
CA THR A 56 6.75 17.40 -2.20
C THR A 56 7.92 16.72 -2.89
N TYR A 57 7.95 16.79 -4.20
CA TYR A 57 9.06 16.30 -5.00
C TYR A 57 9.72 17.47 -5.73
N TRP A 58 11.06 17.50 -5.72
CA TRP A 58 11.85 18.45 -6.47
C TRP A 58 12.51 17.72 -7.65
N ALA A 59 12.02 17.95 -8.85
CA ALA A 59 12.72 17.47 -10.03
C ALA A 59 14.08 18.19 -10.15
N ALA A 60 15.08 17.52 -10.69
CA ALA A 60 16.39 18.11 -10.94
C ALA A 60 16.22 19.37 -11.80
N ASN A 61 16.80 20.49 -11.33
CA ASN A 61 16.71 21.82 -11.97
C ASN A 61 15.32 22.47 -11.98
N ALA A 62 14.34 21.95 -11.23
CA ALA A 62 13.04 22.59 -11.10
C ALA A 62 13.14 23.84 -10.20
N THR A 63 12.42 24.89 -10.59
CA THR A 63 12.30 26.12 -9.81
C THR A 63 11.13 26.11 -8.84
N VAL A 64 10.21 25.16 -9.02
CA VAL A 64 9.04 24.93 -8.18
C VAL A 64 8.91 23.44 -7.87
N PRO A 65 8.45 23.08 -6.67
CA PRO A 65 8.20 21.69 -6.34
C PRO A 65 6.95 21.16 -7.05
N VAL A 66 6.91 19.87 -7.30
CA VAL A 66 5.69 19.12 -7.60
C VAL A 66 5.04 18.76 -6.27
N TYR A 67 3.76 19.04 -6.15
CA TYR A 67 2.94 18.69 -4.99
C TYR A 67 2.20 17.40 -5.30
N GLU A 68 2.26 16.43 -4.40
CA GLU A 68 1.70 15.12 -4.66
C GLU A 68 1.07 14.48 -3.43
N ILE A 69 0.14 13.56 -3.67
CA ILE A 69 -0.29 12.56 -2.72
C ILE A 69 0.44 11.28 -3.07
N SER A 70 1.03 10.60 -2.09
CA SER A 70 1.60 9.29 -2.27
C SER A 70 0.82 8.22 -1.53
N PHE A 71 0.68 7.05 -2.15
CA PHE A 71 0.31 5.80 -1.50
C PHE A 71 1.53 4.89 -1.48
N ARG A 72 1.97 4.52 -0.29
CA ARG A 72 3.10 3.62 -0.08
C ARG A 72 2.67 2.38 0.66
N THR A 73 3.17 1.24 0.24
CA THR A 73 2.88 -0.05 0.87
C THR A 73 4.00 -1.04 0.62
N VAL A 74 4.10 -2.05 1.47
CA VAL A 74 4.89 -3.26 1.19
C VAL A 74 3.95 -4.30 0.60
N MET A 75 4.26 -4.81 -0.58
CA MET A 75 3.49 -5.86 -1.23
C MET A 75 4.26 -7.17 -1.22
N THR A 76 3.62 -8.23 -0.74
CA THR A 76 4.15 -9.59 -0.68
C THR A 76 3.34 -10.50 -1.57
N ASN A 77 4.00 -11.25 -2.46
CA ASN A 77 3.32 -12.29 -3.21
C ASN A 77 3.27 -13.58 -2.38
N VAL A 78 2.07 -13.91 -1.87
CA VAL A 78 1.80 -15.13 -1.09
C VAL A 78 1.28 -16.29 -1.95
N SER A 79 1.13 -16.07 -3.26
CA SER A 79 0.73 -17.11 -4.20
C SER A 79 1.92 -17.97 -4.63
N SER A 80 1.63 -19.09 -5.30
CA SER A 80 2.65 -19.98 -5.87
C SER A 80 3.15 -19.56 -7.26
N LYS A 81 2.61 -18.47 -7.83
CA LYS A 81 2.95 -17.98 -9.17
C LYS A 81 3.44 -16.54 -9.11
N PRO A 82 4.31 -16.11 -10.05
CA PRO A 82 4.65 -14.71 -10.20
C PRO A 82 3.41 -13.85 -10.47
N VAL A 83 3.33 -12.68 -9.84
CA VAL A 83 2.27 -11.67 -10.06
C VAL A 83 2.91 -10.42 -10.63
N THR A 84 2.36 -9.89 -11.72
CA THR A 84 2.82 -8.63 -12.31
C THR A 84 1.90 -7.50 -11.91
N LEU A 85 2.50 -6.45 -11.36
CA LEU A 85 1.86 -5.20 -10.98
C LEU A 85 2.23 -4.10 -11.97
N SER A 86 1.31 -3.17 -12.20
CA SER A 86 1.50 -1.95 -13.00
C SER A 86 0.68 -0.82 -12.40
N GLY A 87 0.93 0.41 -12.82
CA GLY A 87 0.20 1.56 -12.24
C GLY A 87 -1.31 1.55 -12.53
N ASP A 88 -1.74 0.91 -13.60
CA ASP A 88 -3.14 0.84 -14.06
C ASP A 88 -4.03 -0.10 -13.23
N ILE A 89 -3.44 -1.00 -12.43
CA ILE A 89 -4.22 -1.83 -11.50
C ILE A 89 -4.63 -1.07 -10.23
N PHE A 90 -4.15 0.17 -10.09
CA PHE A 90 -4.52 1.07 -9.01
C PHE A 90 -5.44 2.16 -9.53
N ALA A 91 -6.58 2.33 -8.90
CA ALA A 91 -7.49 3.45 -9.14
C ALA A 91 -7.52 4.33 -7.90
N THR A 92 -7.28 5.63 -8.07
CA THR A 92 -7.26 6.57 -6.95
C THR A 92 -8.26 7.69 -7.17
N THR A 93 -8.92 8.09 -6.09
CA THR A 93 -9.76 9.27 -6.06
C THR A 93 -9.33 10.22 -4.94
N LEU A 94 -9.46 11.51 -5.19
CA LEU A 94 -9.38 12.58 -4.20
C LEU A 94 -10.74 13.27 -4.14
N ASP A 95 -11.39 13.23 -2.99
CA ASP A 95 -12.73 13.78 -2.77
C ASP A 95 -13.75 13.27 -3.81
N GLY A 96 -13.64 11.98 -4.18
CA GLY A 96 -14.46 11.31 -5.19
C GLY A 96 -14.05 11.59 -6.64
N THR A 97 -13.10 12.49 -6.91
CA THR A 97 -12.60 12.78 -8.25
C THR A 97 -11.47 11.84 -8.62
N PRO A 98 -11.56 11.09 -9.75
CA PRO A 98 -10.49 10.21 -10.19
C PRO A 98 -9.18 10.95 -10.45
N MET A 99 -8.08 10.35 -10.03
CA MET A 99 -6.72 10.85 -10.22
C MET A 99 -5.91 9.84 -11.03
N PRO A 100 -5.37 10.21 -12.19
CA PRO A 100 -4.46 9.34 -12.90
C PRO A 100 -3.13 9.24 -12.12
N PRO A 101 -2.52 8.05 -12.03
CA PRO A 101 -1.20 7.92 -11.45
C PRO A 101 -0.18 8.65 -12.33
N PHE A 102 0.66 9.43 -11.71
CA PHE A 102 1.76 10.12 -12.38
C PHE A 102 3.08 9.35 -12.24
N HIS A 103 3.18 8.52 -11.20
CA HIS A 103 4.38 7.74 -10.90
C HIS A 103 4.00 6.39 -10.28
N PHE A 104 4.57 5.32 -10.82
CA PHE A 104 4.59 3.99 -10.20
C PHE A 104 6.03 3.60 -9.94
N GLY A 105 6.40 3.53 -8.68
CA GLY A 105 7.75 3.22 -8.24
C GLY A 105 7.80 1.99 -7.35
N ALA A 106 8.95 1.35 -7.34
CA ALA A 106 9.24 0.26 -6.42
C ALA A 106 10.70 0.27 -5.97
N ARG A 107 10.95 -0.37 -4.82
CA ARG A 107 12.29 -0.67 -4.32
C ARG A 107 12.29 -2.00 -3.57
N ASP A 108 13.49 -2.56 -3.38
CA ASP A 108 13.67 -3.70 -2.50
C ASP A 108 13.40 -3.31 -1.04
N VAL A 109 12.77 -4.19 -0.28
CA VAL A 109 12.52 -3.96 1.14
C VAL A 109 13.86 -3.91 1.88
N GLY A 110 14.08 -2.84 2.64
CA GLY A 110 15.34 -2.59 3.35
C GLY A 110 16.38 -1.77 2.57
N ASP A 111 16.18 -1.52 1.28
CA ASP A 111 16.97 -0.56 0.52
C ASP A 111 16.42 0.86 0.77
N ALA A 112 17.20 1.68 1.46
CA ALA A 112 16.68 2.92 2.04
C ALA A 112 16.36 3.99 0.99
N ASP A 113 17.04 4.04 -0.17
CA ASP A 113 17.13 5.29 -0.92
C ASP A 113 16.93 5.21 -2.43
N ILE A 114 16.76 4.04 -3.03
CA ILE A 114 16.69 3.93 -4.48
C ILE A 114 15.30 3.50 -4.95
N TRP A 115 14.41 4.47 -5.14
CA TRP A 115 13.17 4.27 -5.87
C TRP A 115 13.44 4.20 -7.36
N ARG A 116 12.88 3.21 -8.02
CA ARG A 116 12.94 3.07 -9.48
C ARG A 116 11.53 3.13 -10.02
N THR A 117 11.35 3.87 -11.11
CA THR A 117 10.09 3.92 -11.85
C THR A 117 9.97 2.70 -12.75
N TYR A 118 8.78 2.13 -12.82
CA TYR A 118 8.46 0.95 -13.62
C TYR A 118 7.18 1.17 -14.41
N ASP A 119 7.11 0.63 -15.62
CA ASP A 119 5.85 0.43 -16.33
C ASP A 119 5.11 -0.76 -15.74
N SER A 120 5.84 -1.82 -15.40
CA SER A 120 5.33 -2.98 -14.68
C SER A 120 6.44 -3.64 -13.85
N LEU A 121 6.04 -4.32 -12.77
CA LEU A 121 6.93 -5.02 -11.86
C LEU A 121 6.39 -6.42 -11.59
N THR A 122 7.22 -7.43 -11.75
CA THR A 122 6.85 -8.80 -11.38
C THR A 122 7.39 -9.14 -10.00
N ILE A 123 6.49 -9.56 -9.09
CA ILE A 123 6.82 -10.04 -7.75
C ILE A 123 6.75 -11.58 -7.76
N ARG A 124 7.85 -12.23 -7.46
CA ARG A 124 7.94 -13.70 -7.42
C ARG A 124 7.27 -14.25 -6.16
N PRO A 125 6.90 -15.54 -6.13
CA PRO A 125 6.39 -16.18 -4.92
C PRO A 125 7.30 -15.95 -3.72
N GLY A 126 6.73 -15.47 -2.61
CA GLY A 126 7.45 -15.14 -1.37
C GLY A 126 8.28 -13.85 -1.42
N GLU A 127 8.32 -13.17 -2.54
CA GLU A 127 9.06 -11.91 -2.68
C GLU A 127 8.25 -10.73 -2.15
N GLU A 128 8.96 -9.76 -1.57
CA GLU A 128 8.41 -8.50 -1.07
C GLU A 128 8.99 -7.31 -1.84
N ARG A 129 8.14 -6.32 -2.09
CA ARG A 129 8.53 -5.04 -2.69
C ARG A 129 7.86 -3.87 -1.97
N SER A 130 8.61 -2.82 -1.70
CA SER A 130 8.01 -1.54 -1.33
C SER A 130 7.51 -0.86 -2.61
N ILE A 131 6.24 -0.48 -2.62
CA ILE A 131 5.56 0.18 -3.75
C ILE A 131 5.26 1.63 -3.37
N ASP A 132 5.45 2.54 -4.31
CA ASP A 132 5.09 3.95 -4.19
C ASP A 132 4.30 4.37 -5.43
N LEU A 133 3.10 4.90 -5.19
CA LEU A 133 2.28 5.54 -6.20
C LEU A 133 2.17 7.01 -5.86
N ALA A 134 2.48 7.87 -6.81
CA ALA A 134 2.35 9.31 -6.64
C ALA A 134 1.30 9.88 -7.60
N TYR A 135 0.56 10.86 -7.11
CA TYR A 135 -0.52 11.54 -7.80
C TYR A 135 -0.34 13.04 -7.64
N GLU A 136 -0.19 13.75 -8.76
CA GLU A 136 0.00 15.19 -8.72
C GLU A 136 -1.27 15.90 -8.23
N ILE A 137 -1.08 16.87 -7.34
CA ILE A 137 -2.13 17.76 -6.85
C ILE A 137 -1.72 19.23 -7.01
N ASN A 138 -2.70 20.10 -7.02
CA ASN A 138 -2.41 21.53 -7.04
C ASN A 138 -1.96 22.05 -5.66
N LYS A 139 -1.25 23.17 -5.69
CA LYS A 139 -0.73 23.80 -4.46
C LYS A 139 -1.85 24.15 -3.45
N PRO A 140 -3.02 24.69 -3.82
CA PRO A 140 -4.10 24.94 -2.89
C PRO A 140 -4.56 23.70 -2.13
N THR A 141 -4.73 22.56 -2.80
CA THR A 141 -5.06 21.27 -2.16
C THR A 141 -3.95 20.82 -1.19
N TYR A 142 -2.69 20.96 -1.62
CA TYR A 142 -1.55 20.64 -0.77
C TYR A 142 -1.51 21.49 0.50
N ASP A 143 -1.72 22.80 0.38
CA ASP A 143 -1.68 23.75 1.52
C ASP A 143 -2.85 23.50 2.47
N SER A 144 -4.03 23.17 1.96
CA SER A 144 -5.23 22.91 2.74
C SER A 144 -5.30 21.51 3.36
N TRP A 145 -4.38 20.62 3.03
CA TRP A 145 -4.43 19.18 3.39
C TRP A 145 -4.79 18.90 4.86
N TYR A 146 -4.20 19.64 5.80
CA TYR A 146 -4.47 19.43 7.22
C TYR A 146 -5.59 20.34 7.78
N ASN A 147 -5.95 21.38 7.04
CA ASN A 147 -6.96 22.35 7.47
C ASN A 147 -8.35 22.03 6.91
N SER A 148 -8.41 21.35 5.77
CA SER A 148 -9.62 20.86 5.13
C SER A 148 -9.71 19.33 5.25
N SER A 149 -10.93 18.81 5.20
CA SER A 149 -11.14 17.37 5.19
C SER A 149 -11.07 16.89 3.74
N HIS A 150 -9.95 16.27 3.38
CA HIS A 150 -9.78 15.60 2.08
C HIS A 150 -9.87 14.09 2.29
N THR A 151 -10.52 13.38 1.38
CA THR A 151 -10.62 11.93 1.40
C THR A 151 -9.92 11.35 0.19
N VAL A 152 -8.91 10.52 0.43
CA VAL A 152 -8.21 9.74 -0.62
C VAL A 152 -8.64 8.29 -0.50
N ALA A 153 -9.04 7.72 -1.62
CA ALA A 153 -9.30 6.29 -1.74
C ALA A 153 -8.42 5.71 -2.84
N VAL A 154 -7.67 4.66 -2.50
CA VAL A 154 -6.81 3.91 -3.44
C VAL A 154 -7.36 2.50 -3.53
N SER A 155 -7.87 2.13 -4.67
CA SER A 155 -8.33 0.77 -4.96
C SER A 155 -7.23 0.00 -5.67
N PHE A 156 -6.92 -1.18 -5.17
CA PHE A 156 -6.00 -2.14 -5.79
C PHE A 156 -6.80 -3.31 -6.33
N THR A 157 -6.62 -3.59 -7.63
CA THR A 157 -7.30 -4.68 -8.34
C THR A 157 -6.27 -5.68 -8.86
N CYS A 158 -6.45 -6.96 -8.55
CA CYS A 158 -5.62 -8.04 -9.10
C CYS A 158 -6.49 -9.27 -9.42
N GLY A 159 -6.50 -9.67 -10.68
CA GLY A 159 -7.45 -10.68 -11.18
C GLY A 159 -8.88 -10.16 -11.11
N ASP A 160 -9.75 -10.94 -10.47
CA ASP A 160 -11.17 -10.65 -10.24
C ASP A 160 -11.44 -10.07 -8.85
N GLN A 161 -10.42 -9.66 -8.13
CA GLN A 161 -10.52 -9.17 -6.77
C GLN A 161 -10.08 -7.72 -6.65
N ARG A 162 -10.72 -6.98 -5.73
CA ARG A 162 -10.40 -5.58 -5.40
C ARG A 162 -10.44 -5.35 -3.91
N VAL A 163 -9.55 -4.47 -3.43
CA VAL A 163 -9.58 -3.90 -2.08
C VAL A 163 -9.38 -2.39 -2.18
N THR A 164 -9.99 -1.62 -1.27
CA THR A 164 -9.87 -0.16 -1.24
C THR A 164 -9.32 0.31 0.10
N TYR A 165 -8.30 1.15 0.04
CA TYR A 165 -7.68 1.83 1.16
C TYR A 165 -8.15 3.28 1.19
N THR A 166 -8.81 3.69 2.25
CA THR A 166 -9.36 5.05 2.38
C THR A 166 -8.73 5.77 3.55
N LYS A 167 -8.31 7.00 3.33
CA LYS A 167 -7.78 7.90 4.37
C LYS A 167 -8.41 9.27 4.28
N ASN A 168 -8.82 9.81 5.42
CA ASN A 168 -9.11 11.23 5.57
C ASN A 168 -7.81 11.97 5.95
N SER A 169 -7.57 13.15 5.36
CA SER A 169 -6.36 13.95 5.61
C SER A 169 -6.17 14.37 7.07
N ARG A 170 -7.25 14.39 7.86
CA ARG A 170 -7.24 14.74 9.29
C ARG A 170 -7.08 13.53 10.21
N SER A 171 -7.02 12.32 9.67
CA SER A 171 -6.85 11.07 10.43
C SER A 171 -5.53 10.42 10.08
N ASP A 172 -4.87 9.79 11.03
CA ASP A 172 -3.71 8.92 10.77
C ASP A 172 -4.13 7.49 10.42
N GLU A 173 -5.42 7.17 10.59
CA GLU A 173 -5.98 5.86 10.33
C GLU A 173 -6.33 5.69 8.85
N ILE A 174 -6.00 4.50 8.31
CA ILE A 174 -6.43 4.03 7.00
C ILE A 174 -7.50 2.96 7.22
N THR A 175 -8.67 3.18 6.62
CA THR A 175 -9.74 2.19 6.58
C THR A 175 -9.54 1.31 5.35
N VAL A 176 -9.64 0.00 5.53
CA VAL A 176 -9.54 -0.99 4.45
C VAL A 176 -10.91 -1.63 4.25
N SER A 177 -11.40 -1.69 3.01
CA SER A 177 -12.66 -2.36 2.68
C SER A 177 -12.51 -3.88 2.76
N ASP A 178 -13.65 -4.58 2.78
CA ASP A 178 -13.65 -6.00 2.45
C ASP A 178 -13.14 -6.23 1.03
N ILE A 179 -12.65 -7.45 0.76
CA ILE A 179 -12.25 -7.84 -0.60
C ILE A 179 -13.52 -8.07 -1.42
N GLU A 180 -13.64 -7.34 -2.51
CA GLU A 180 -14.73 -7.46 -3.47
C GLU A 180 -14.32 -8.41 -4.59
N THR A 181 -15.23 -9.27 -5.04
CA THR A 181 -15.11 -10.01 -6.30
C THR A 181 -15.83 -9.22 -7.40
N LEU A 182 -15.16 -9.00 -8.53
CA LEU A 182 -15.60 -8.15 -9.65
C LEU A 182 -16.46 -8.93 -10.66
#